data_ddfe56f59cc1f2840d042e2fffee2818
#
_entry.id   ddfe56f59cc1f2840d042e2fffee2818
#
_cell.length_a   1.000
_cell.length_b   1.000
_cell.length_c   1.000
_cell.angle_alpha   90.00
_cell.angle_beta   90.00
_cell.angle_gamma   90.00
#
_symmetry.space_group_name_H-M   'P 1'
#
loop_
_entity.id
_entity.type
_entity.pdbx_description
1 polymer ?
#
loop_
_entity_poly.entity_id
_entity_poly.type
_entity_poly.pdbx_seq_one_letter_code
_entity_poly.pdbx_strand_id
1 'polypeptide(L)'
;MMIMNALLENRKDDPIETDALFSPLKLGSLTLRNRFAVAPMTRVSATAEGVPTQRMADYYASFADGGFGLVITEGLYTDKAFSQGYLFQPGLIDSTHEGGWRPIIQRVRGQGAFMIAQLMHAGALSQGNPHRGDTRGPSAVRPTGRQMAFYRGAG
;
A
#
# COMPACT_ATOMS: atom_id res chain seq x y z
N MET A 1 21.52 25.04 17.48
CA MET A 1 20.21 25.33 18.08
C MET A 1 19.67 26.73 17.73
N MET A 2 20.48 27.64 17.24
CA MET A 2 20.05 29.01 16.86
C MET A 2 19.43 29.18 15.46
N ILE A 3 19.74 28.31 14.51
CA ILE A 3 19.26 28.42 13.13
C ILE A 3 17.81 27.89 12.96
N MET A 4 17.38 26.98 13.82
CA MET A 4 16.04 26.40 13.72
C MET A 4 14.93 27.32 14.26
N ASN A 5 15.26 28.21 15.21
CA ASN A 5 14.32 29.22 15.72
C ASN A 5 14.08 30.35 14.70
N ALA A 6 15.09 30.76 13.93
CA ALA A 6 14.95 31.79 12.92
C ALA A 6 14.06 31.38 11.71
N LEU A 7 13.93 30.07 11.46
CA LEU A 7 13.03 29.54 10.41
C LEU A 7 11.56 29.44 10.89
N LEU A 8 11.32 29.47 12.17
CA LEU A 8 9.98 29.46 12.76
C LEU A 8 9.41 30.87 12.95
N GLU A 9 10.27 31.87 13.16
CA GLU A 9 9.84 33.28 13.38
C GLU A 9 9.45 34.02 12.08
N ASN A 10 9.76 33.51 10.91
CA ASN A 10 9.39 34.10 9.61
C ASN A 10 8.19 33.47 8.91
N ARG A 11 7.48 32.54 9.54
CA ARG A 11 6.14 32.19 9.12
C ARG A 11 5.20 33.25 9.67
N LYS A 12 4.87 34.25 8.83
CA LYS A 12 3.60 34.97 9.00
C LYS A 12 2.56 33.88 9.22
N ASP A 13 1.78 34.00 10.30
CA ASP A 13 0.62 33.18 10.58
C ASP A 13 -0.48 33.45 9.53
N ASP A 14 -0.19 33.18 8.26
CA ASP A 14 -1.25 32.98 7.29
C ASP A 14 -1.97 31.70 7.78
N PRO A 15 -3.25 31.78 8.11
CA PRO A 15 -4.01 30.60 8.53
C PRO A 15 -3.80 29.58 7.42
N ILE A 16 -3.20 28.43 7.76
CA ILE A 16 -3.14 27.31 6.82
C ILE A 16 -4.60 27.12 6.39
N GLU A 17 -4.90 27.34 5.11
CA GLU A 17 -6.22 27.08 4.55
C GLU A 17 -6.48 25.57 4.65
N THR A 18 -6.73 25.08 5.86
CA THR A 18 -7.09 23.69 6.15
C THR A 18 -8.33 23.29 5.36
N ASP A 19 -9.19 24.24 5.04
CA ASP A 19 -10.38 24.05 4.22
C ASP A 19 -10.05 23.42 2.85
N ALA A 20 -8.90 23.78 2.24
CA ALA A 20 -8.48 23.18 0.97
C ALA A 20 -8.22 21.68 1.09
N LEU A 21 -7.64 21.20 2.19
CA LEU A 21 -7.37 19.78 2.43
C LEU A 21 -8.64 18.95 2.63
N PHE A 22 -9.67 19.55 3.23
CA PHE A 22 -10.96 18.91 3.47
C PHE A 22 -11.96 19.11 2.34
N SER A 23 -11.62 19.92 1.31
CA SER A 23 -12.47 20.11 0.16
C SER A 23 -12.48 18.87 -0.75
N PRO A 24 -13.63 18.56 -1.40
CA PRO A 24 -13.69 17.45 -2.35
C PRO A 24 -12.67 17.59 -3.49
N LEU A 25 -12.15 16.46 -3.95
CA LEU A 25 -11.23 16.39 -5.09
C LEU A 25 -11.81 15.49 -6.19
N LYS A 26 -11.95 16.05 -7.40
CA LYS A 26 -12.30 15.26 -8.58
C LYS A 26 -11.05 14.58 -9.15
N LEU A 27 -11.06 13.25 -9.19
CA LEU A 27 -10.00 12.40 -9.74
C LEU A 27 -10.59 11.53 -10.87
N GLY A 28 -10.48 11.96 -12.10
CA GLY A 28 -11.15 11.31 -13.23
C GLY A 28 -12.66 11.30 -13.04
N SER A 29 -13.26 10.12 -13.02
CA SER A 29 -14.70 9.93 -12.77
C SER A 29 -15.06 9.86 -11.28
N LEU A 30 -14.07 9.82 -10.38
CA LEU A 30 -14.27 9.74 -8.94
C LEU A 30 -14.33 11.14 -8.32
N THR A 31 -15.16 11.30 -7.30
CA THR A 31 -15.13 12.48 -6.42
C THR A 31 -14.75 12.00 -5.02
N LEU A 32 -13.54 12.32 -4.62
CA LEU A 32 -13.04 12.06 -3.26
C LEU A 32 -13.64 13.10 -2.31
N ARG A 33 -13.99 12.67 -1.08
CA ARG A 33 -14.57 13.56 -0.05
C ARG A 33 -13.59 14.62 0.47
N ASN A 34 -12.28 14.39 0.31
CA ASN A 34 -11.21 15.29 0.71
C ASN A 34 -9.93 14.96 -0.07
N ARG A 35 -8.83 15.65 0.23
CA ARG A 35 -7.54 15.50 -0.44
C ARG A 35 -6.54 14.63 0.33
N PHE A 36 -6.98 13.89 1.35
CA PHE A 36 -6.14 12.95 2.08
C PHE A 36 -6.14 11.59 1.40
N ALA A 37 -4.92 11.09 1.12
CA ALA A 37 -4.71 9.75 0.60
C ALA A 37 -3.72 8.98 1.48
N VAL A 38 -4.01 7.70 1.74
CA VAL A 38 -3.06 6.78 2.37
C VAL A 38 -2.12 6.25 1.31
N ALA A 39 -0.82 6.52 1.49
CA ALA A 39 0.22 6.00 0.60
C ALA A 39 0.36 4.47 0.70
N PRO A 40 0.85 3.80 -0.36
CA PRO A 40 1.14 2.36 -0.33
C PRO A 40 2.21 2.03 0.72
N MET A 41 1.91 1.12 1.64
CA MET A 41 2.84 0.71 2.70
C MET A 41 2.80 -0.80 2.90
N THR A 42 3.92 -1.48 2.69
CA THR A 42 4.08 -2.92 2.92
C THR A 42 3.78 -3.30 4.37
N ARG A 43 2.89 -4.29 4.59
CA ARG A 43 2.44 -4.74 5.92
C ARG A 43 2.80 -6.18 6.26
N VAL A 44 3.08 -7.02 5.26
CA VAL A 44 3.45 -8.43 5.46
C VAL A 44 2.41 -9.15 6.33
N SER A 45 1.14 -9.04 5.98
CA SER A 45 0.02 -9.49 6.84
C SER A 45 -1.01 -10.36 6.10
N ALA A 46 -0.72 -10.76 4.85
CA ALA A 46 -1.52 -11.74 4.13
C ALA A 46 -1.28 -13.17 4.63
N THR A 47 -2.02 -14.13 4.12
CA THR A 47 -1.70 -15.56 4.31
C THR A 47 -0.42 -15.93 3.55
N ALA A 48 0.10 -17.14 3.75
CA ALA A 48 1.24 -17.64 2.97
C ALA A 48 0.95 -17.66 1.46
N GLU A 49 -0.30 -17.88 1.09
CA GLU A 49 -0.77 -17.85 -0.31
C GLU A 49 -1.10 -16.45 -0.82
N GLY A 50 -0.89 -15.41 0.00
CA GLY A 50 -1.14 -14.01 -0.37
C GLY A 50 -2.61 -13.58 -0.30
N VAL A 51 -3.48 -14.38 0.31
CA VAL A 51 -4.88 -14.00 0.51
C VAL A 51 -4.99 -12.96 1.63
N PRO A 52 -5.72 -11.85 1.43
CA PRO A 52 -5.91 -10.84 2.47
C PRO A 52 -6.56 -11.41 3.73
N THR A 53 -6.08 -10.94 4.89
CA THR A 53 -6.56 -11.37 6.21
C THR A 53 -7.48 -10.35 6.86
N GLN A 54 -8.17 -10.76 7.94
CA GLN A 54 -8.96 -9.87 8.78
C GLN A 54 -8.10 -8.72 9.36
N ARG A 55 -6.84 -9.00 9.70
CA ARG A 55 -5.90 -7.96 10.16
C ARG A 55 -5.68 -6.87 9.11
N MET A 56 -5.61 -7.24 7.84
CA MET A 56 -5.53 -6.28 6.73
C MET A 56 -6.84 -5.50 6.58
N ALA A 57 -7.98 -6.17 6.73
CA ALA A 57 -9.28 -5.50 6.69
C ALA A 57 -9.41 -4.42 7.77
N ASP A 58 -9.00 -4.71 9.00
CA ASP A 58 -9.03 -3.76 10.10
C ASP A 58 -8.06 -2.61 9.88
N TYR A 59 -6.87 -2.90 9.36
CA TYR A 59 -5.87 -1.90 9.01
C TYR A 59 -6.39 -0.90 7.95
N TYR A 60 -6.92 -1.39 6.83
CA TYR A 60 -7.40 -0.50 5.76
C TYR A 60 -8.66 0.26 6.16
N ALA A 61 -9.55 -0.38 6.90
CA ALA A 61 -10.77 0.27 7.39
C ALA A 61 -10.47 1.41 8.37
N SER A 62 -9.44 1.29 9.22
CA SER A 62 -9.11 2.32 10.20
C SER A 62 -8.79 3.68 9.58
N PHE A 63 -8.20 3.71 8.38
CA PHE A 63 -7.97 4.94 7.65
C PHE A 63 -9.27 5.56 7.10
N ALA A 64 -10.17 4.72 6.58
CA ALA A 64 -11.46 5.19 6.11
C ALA A 64 -12.32 5.72 7.27
N ASP A 65 -12.31 5.02 8.41
CA ASP A 65 -12.95 5.45 9.66
C ASP A 65 -12.35 6.78 10.18
N GLY A 66 -11.01 6.95 10.03
CA GLY A 66 -10.27 8.17 10.36
C GLY A 66 -10.49 9.33 9.37
N GLY A 67 -11.30 9.15 8.33
CA GLY A 67 -11.71 10.24 7.44
C GLY A 67 -10.92 10.36 6.15
N PHE A 68 -9.96 9.51 5.83
CA PHE A 68 -9.26 9.55 4.54
C PHE A 68 -10.21 9.34 3.36
N GLY A 69 -10.05 10.13 2.29
CA GLY A 69 -10.86 10.01 1.07
C GLY A 69 -10.39 8.92 0.11
N LEU A 70 -9.12 8.57 0.18
CA LEU A 70 -8.49 7.56 -0.67
C LEU A 70 -7.55 6.67 0.13
N VAL A 71 -7.57 5.37 -0.13
CA VAL A 71 -6.64 4.38 0.43
C VAL A 71 -5.97 3.64 -0.72
N ILE A 72 -4.63 3.69 -0.80
CA ILE A 72 -3.87 2.92 -1.79
C ILE A 72 -3.31 1.68 -1.08
N THR A 73 -3.52 0.50 -1.66
CA THR A 73 -3.02 -0.75 -1.05
C THR A 73 -1.50 -0.81 -1.04
N GLU A 74 -0.95 -1.66 -0.19
CA GLU A 74 0.41 -2.15 -0.38
C GLU A 74 0.56 -2.84 -1.75
N GLY A 75 1.80 -3.12 -2.17
CA GLY A 75 2.07 -3.76 -3.46
C GLY A 75 1.48 -5.17 -3.55
N LEU A 76 0.55 -5.37 -4.50
CA LEU A 76 -0.11 -6.65 -4.76
C LEU A 76 0.60 -7.36 -5.90
N TYR A 77 1.07 -8.59 -5.67
CA TYR A 77 1.65 -9.36 -6.75
C TYR A 77 0.57 -9.85 -7.73
N THR A 78 0.93 -9.96 -9.02
CA THR A 78 0.00 -10.17 -10.14
C THR A 78 0.09 -11.56 -10.76
N ASP A 79 1.09 -12.37 -10.37
CA ASP A 79 1.23 -13.78 -10.74
C ASP A 79 2.03 -14.54 -9.68
N LYS A 80 1.76 -15.85 -9.54
CA LYS A 80 2.48 -16.71 -8.59
C LYS A 80 3.92 -16.98 -9.00
N ALA A 81 4.18 -16.95 -10.31
CA ALA A 81 5.44 -17.46 -10.79
C ALA A 81 6.63 -16.53 -10.46
N PHE A 82 6.47 -15.21 -10.66
CA PHE A 82 7.61 -14.31 -10.62
C PHE A 82 7.37 -12.95 -9.94
N SER A 83 6.11 -12.52 -9.76
CA SER A 83 5.84 -11.16 -9.31
C SER A 83 5.91 -10.97 -7.80
N GLN A 84 5.72 -12.03 -7.00
CA GLN A 84 5.79 -11.95 -5.54
C GLN A 84 7.21 -11.62 -5.08
N GLY A 85 7.36 -10.58 -4.27
CA GLY A 85 8.66 -10.10 -3.80
C GLY A 85 9.09 -10.67 -2.46
N TYR A 86 8.13 -11.04 -1.61
CA TYR A 86 8.39 -11.47 -0.23
C TYR A 86 7.24 -12.31 0.33
N LEU A 87 7.52 -13.06 1.40
CA LEU A 87 6.52 -13.87 2.09
C LEU A 87 5.41 -12.98 2.67
N PHE A 88 4.20 -13.52 2.71
CA PHE A 88 3.01 -12.83 3.22
C PHE A 88 2.67 -11.51 2.52
N GLN A 89 3.22 -11.29 1.34
CA GLN A 89 2.76 -10.25 0.44
C GLN A 89 1.38 -10.59 -0.07
N PRO A 90 0.41 -9.68 -0.05
CA PRO A 90 -0.89 -9.95 -0.66
C PRO A 90 -0.81 -9.97 -2.18
N GLY A 91 -1.63 -10.80 -2.79
CA GLY A 91 -1.77 -10.92 -4.23
C GLY A 91 -3.12 -10.42 -4.74
N LEU A 92 -3.19 -10.31 -6.07
CA LEU A 92 -4.44 -10.13 -6.82
C LEU A 92 -4.31 -10.88 -8.15
N ILE A 93 -4.43 -12.21 -8.11
CA ILE A 93 -4.12 -13.10 -9.25
C ILE A 93 -5.30 -13.98 -9.66
N ASP A 94 -6.22 -14.26 -8.75
CA ASP A 94 -7.32 -15.18 -8.98
C ASP A 94 -8.56 -14.82 -8.14
N SER A 95 -9.62 -15.59 -8.29
CA SER A 95 -10.89 -15.40 -7.59
C SER A 95 -10.79 -15.55 -6.07
N THR A 96 -9.80 -16.30 -5.56
CA THR A 96 -9.55 -16.45 -4.10
C THR A 96 -9.06 -15.14 -3.52
N HIS A 97 -8.08 -14.52 -4.18
CA HIS A 97 -7.58 -13.20 -3.78
C HIS A 97 -8.67 -12.14 -3.92
N GLU A 98 -9.42 -12.14 -5.03
CA GLU A 98 -10.56 -11.25 -5.20
C GLU A 98 -11.57 -11.41 -4.07
N GLY A 99 -11.91 -12.65 -3.71
CA GLY A 99 -12.80 -12.94 -2.58
C GLY A 99 -12.32 -12.39 -1.26
N GLY A 100 -11.01 -12.43 -1.00
CA GLY A 100 -10.37 -11.84 0.18
C GLY A 100 -10.41 -10.30 0.17
N TRP A 101 -10.20 -9.67 -0.98
CA TRP A 101 -10.22 -8.21 -1.11
C TRP A 101 -11.63 -7.63 -1.08
N ARG A 102 -12.63 -8.33 -1.58
CA ARG A 102 -14.01 -7.85 -1.71
C ARG A 102 -14.58 -7.29 -0.40
N PRO A 103 -14.55 -7.98 0.76
CA PRO A 103 -15.07 -7.45 2.02
C PRO A 103 -14.27 -6.24 2.51
N ILE A 104 -12.96 -6.19 2.27
CA ILE A 104 -12.11 -5.05 2.63
C ILE A 104 -12.54 -3.81 1.85
N ILE A 105 -12.70 -3.95 0.53
CA ILE A 105 -13.14 -2.85 -0.35
C ILE A 105 -14.55 -2.38 0.05
N GLN A 106 -15.45 -3.31 0.34
CA GLN A 106 -16.82 -2.96 0.77
C GLN A 106 -16.82 -2.17 2.08
N ARG A 107 -16.01 -2.56 3.05
CA ARG A 107 -15.88 -1.88 4.34
C ARG A 107 -15.30 -0.47 4.17
N VAL A 108 -14.22 -0.32 3.41
CA VAL A 108 -13.59 0.99 3.12
C VAL A 108 -14.57 1.91 2.38
N ARG A 109 -15.28 1.38 1.37
CA ARG A 109 -16.30 2.15 0.63
C ARG A 109 -17.51 2.51 1.47
N GLY A 110 -17.93 1.64 2.36
CA GLY A 110 -19.01 1.90 3.31
C GLY A 110 -18.74 3.09 4.22
N GLN A 111 -17.47 3.41 4.46
CA GLN A 111 -17.03 4.60 5.22
C GLN A 111 -16.78 5.84 4.33
N GLY A 112 -17.14 5.78 3.03
CA GLY A 112 -17.04 6.91 2.11
C GLY A 112 -15.62 7.15 1.55
N ALA A 113 -14.70 6.21 1.67
CA ALA A 113 -13.38 6.26 1.03
C ALA A 113 -13.34 5.40 -0.24
N PHE A 114 -12.48 5.78 -1.19
CA PHE A 114 -12.15 4.93 -2.34
C PHE A 114 -10.89 4.13 -2.08
N MET A 115 -10.75 3.02 -2.79
CA MET A 115 -9.57 2.16 -2.69
C MET A 115 -8.96 1.94 -4.07
N ILE A 116 -7.62 2.05 -4.16
CA ILE A 116 -6.84 1.77 -5.36
C ILE A 116 -5.85 0.65 -5.07
N ALA A 117 -5.79 -0.35 -5.94
CA ALA A 117 -4.80 -1.42 -5.87
C ALA A 117 -3.47 -0.95 -6.48
N GLN A 118 -2.37 -1.04 -5.72
CA GLN A 118 -1.03 -0.91 -6.26
C GLN A 118 -0.58 -2.27 -6.79
N LEU A 119 -0.54 -2.45 -8.10
CA LEU A 119 -0.02 -3.67 -8.71
C LEU A 119 1.51 -3.65 -8.73
N MET A 120 2.13 -4.78 -8.36
CA MET A 120 3.58 -4.87 -8.18
C MET A 120 4.13 -6.13 -8.81
N HIS A 121 5.28 -5.99 -9.48
CA HIS A 121 6.16 -7.09 -9.87
C HIS A 121 7.56 -6.80 -9.33
N ALA A 122 8.08 -7.67 -8.46
CA ALA A 122 9.34 -7.42 -7.76
C ALA A 122 10.59 -7.61 -8.66
N GLY A 123 10.43 -8.24 -9.83
CA GLY A 123 11.53 -8.42 -10.77
C GLY A 123 12.71 -9.19 -10.17
N ALA A 124 13.92 -8.72 -10.42
CA ALA A 124 15.14 -9.30 -9.86
C ALA A 124 15.22 -9.25 -8.33
N LEU A 125 14.39 -8.43 -7.67
CA LEU A 125 14.31 -8.34 -6.21
C LEU A 125 13.35 -9.36 -5.60
N SER A 126 12.70 -10.21 -6.39
CA SER A 126 11.77 -11.26 -5.94
C SER A 126 12.50 -12.42 -5.24
N GLN A 127 13.23 -12.13 -4.18
CA GLN A 127 14.06 -13.10 -3.46
C GLN A 127 13.30 -13.86 -2.36
N GLY A 128 12.12 -13.40 -2.01
CA GLY A 128 11.27 -14.01 -1.01
C GLY A 128 10.04 -14.70 -1.59
N ASN A 129 10.03 -14.99 -2.89
CA ASN A 129 8.96 -15.74 -3.54
C ASN A 129 8.98 -17.19 -3.07
N PRO A 130 7.95 -17.69 -2.35
CA PRO A 130 7.93 -19.07 -1.85
C PRO A 130 7.69 -20.11 -2.95
N HIS A 131 7.30 -19.70 -4.15
CA HIS A 131 6.93 -20.60 -5.24
C HIS A 131 8.11 -20.93 -6.17
N ARG A 132 9.17 -20.12 -6.16
CA ARG A 132 10.31 -20.30 -7.06
C ARG A 132 11.64 -19.82 -6.45
N GLY A 133 12.71 -20.51 -6.80
CA GLY A 133 14.08 -20.11 -6.42
C GLY A 133 14.75 -19.16 -7.42
N ASP A 134 14.12 -18.91 -8.57
CA ASP A 134 14.61 -18.02 -9.63
C ASP A 134 13.77 -16.75 -9.73
N THR A 135 14.33 -15.71 -10.31
CA THR A 135 13.66 -14.42 -10.53
C THR A 135 13.62 -14.07 -12.01
N ARG A 136 12.66 -13.20 -12.40
CA ARG A 136 12.62 -12.63 -13.75
C ARG A 136 12.63 -11.11 -13.69
N GLY A 137 13.40 -10.52 -14.60
CA GLY A 137 13.47 -9.06 -14.79
C GLY A 137 13.69 -8.72 -16.27
N PRO A 138 13.66 -7.44 -16.64
CA PRO A 138 13.89 -6.99 -18.02
C PRO A 138 15.29 -7.34 -18.54
N SER A 139 16.25 -7.52 -17.65
CA SER A 139 17.62 -7.94 -17.94
C SER A 139 18.17 -8.84 -16.85
N ALA A 140 19.18 -9.65 -17.17
CA ALA A 140 19.84 -10.57 -16.25
C ALA A 140 20.78 -9.83 -15.27
N VAL A 141 20.20 -9.09 -14.35
CA VAL A 141 20.94 -8.37 -13.30
C VAL A 141 20.73 -9.08 -11.96
N ARG A 142 21.83 -9.43 -11.29
CA ARG A 142 21.77 -9.96 -9.92
C ARG A 142 21.85 -8.80 -8.92
N PRO A 143 20.84 -8.59 -8.07
CA PRO A 143 20.90 -7.58 -7.02
C PRO A 143 22.08 -7.82 -6.07
N THR A 144 22.75 -6.73 -5.66
CA THR A 144 23.81 -6.75 -4.65
C THR A 144 23.26 -6.18 -3.34
N GLY A 145 23.78 -6.62 -2.20
CA GLY A 145 23.40 -6.14 -0.89
C GLY A 145 22.83 -7.24 0.01
N ARG A 146 22.34 -6.83 1.19
CA ARG A 146 21.72 -7.74 2.17
C ARG A 146 20.23 -7.81 1.96
N GLN A 147 19.69 -9.03 2.01
CA GLN A 147 18.25 -9.25 2.01
C GLN A 147 17.61 -8.63 3.26
N MET A 148 16.50 -7.94 3.09
CA MET A 148 15.72 -7.39 4.21
C MET A 148 15.12 -8.52 5.05
N ALA A 149 14.95 -8.30 6.37
CA ALA A 149 14.48 -9.33 7.29
C ALA A 149 13.12 -9.93 6.91
N PHE A 150 12.20 -9.13 6.40
CA PHE A 150 10.86 -9.60 5.98
C PHE A 150 10.88 -10.48 4.72
N TYR A 151 11.97 -10.50 3.93
CA TYR A 151 12.12 -11.43 2.82
C TYR A 151 12.41 -12.87 3.26
N ARG A 152 12.99 -13.04 4.45
CA ARG A 152 13.37 -14.35 4.97
C ARG A 152 12.22 -15.12 5.63
N GLY A 153 11.04 -14.51 5.70
CA GLY A 153 9.98 -14.96 6.58
C GLY A 153 10.28 -14.59 8.04
N ALA A 154 9.25 -14.22 8.78
CA ALA A 154 9.37 -14.11 10.23
C ALA A 154 9.45 -15.55 10.76
N GLY A 155 10.68 -16.04 11.00
CA GLY A 155 10.90 -17.23 11.79
C GLY A 155 10.59 -16.93 13.25
#